data_4f4e122db1e5fa8e35347763d83036ae
#
_entry.id   4f4e122db1e5fa8e35347763d83036ae
#
_cell.length_a   1.000
_cell.length_b   1.000
_cell.length_c   1.000
_cell.angle_alpha   90.00
_cell.angle_beta   90.00
_cell.angle_gamma   90.00
#
_symmetry.space_group_name_H-M   'P 1'
#
loop_
_entity.id
_entity.type
_entity.pdbx_description
1 polymer ?
#
loop_
_entity_poly.entity_id
_entity_poly.type
_entity_poly.pdbx_seq_one_letter_code
_entity_poly.pdbx_strand_id
1 'polypeptide(L)'
;PTTGSSVVVNEGGTTADFRVESQSHSDMFNVDGGGNVVAIGKTSSTGGAATEGAYFAHGASQHFHLVITNEATNTGHAALYINRQSVDNSTLVNFMHADSVEGSITVNGSTVSYNGFSGRHESSGIPLDTPLGTVVSTIDELDVYPDRTTGVEGNAIDHLKAGQTRADHAKVEVSNSVGDSCVYGYVSDFDGDGKLIVTSVGIGSIRVTGACSKGDLLESNGDGTAKVQSDDIVRSKTIGKVTIGNSNTGVKLVSCVMYCG
;
A
#
# COMPACT_ATOMS: atom_id res chain seq x y z
N PRO A 1 -25.94 36.48 28.60
CA PRO A 1 -24.94 36.07 27.67
C PRO A 1 -25.03 34.56 27.46
N THR A 2 -25.57 34.17 26.34
CA THR A 2 -25.56 32.79 25.91
C THR A 2 -24.11 32.44 25.60
N THR A 3 -23.54 31.54 26.38
CA THR A 3 -22.21 30.93 26.12
C THR A 3 -22.28 30.18 24.81
N GLY A 4 -21.64 30.72 23.77
CA GLY A 4 -21.54 30.09 22.47
C GLY A 4 -22.03 30.96 21.31
N SER A 5 -21.45 32.16 21.12
CA SER A 5 -21.66 32.91 19.87
C SER A 5 -20.77 32.31 18.80
N SER A 6 -21.37 31.67 17.80
CA SER A 6 -20.69 31.27 16.58
C SER A 6 -21.04 32.23 15.45
N VAL A 7 -20.09 32.51 14.57
CA VAL A 7 -20.39 33.10 13.27
C VAL A 7 -20.65 31.97 12.31
N VAL A 8 -21.88 31.87 11.85
CA VAL A 8 -22.27 30.87 10.83
C VAL A 8 -22.31 31.57 9.47
N VAL A 9 -21.57 31.07 8.52
CA VAL A 9 -21.61 31.50 7.12
C VAL A 9 -22.34 30.42 6.34
N ASN A 10 -23.33 30.82 5.51
CA ASN A 10 -24.12 29.90 4.68
C ASN A 10 -25.00 28.90 5.48
N GLU A 11 -25.63 29.36 6.58
CA GLU A 11 -26.51 28.51 7.42
C GLU A 11 -27.71 27.91 6.64
N GLY A 12 -28.13 28.57 5.57
CA GLY A 12 -29.20 28.10 4.70
C GLY A 12 -28.81 27.00 3.71
N GLY A 13 -27.54 26.54 3.70
CA GLY A 13 -27.08 25.44 2.85
C GLY A 13 -27.14 25.77 1.34
N THR A 14 -26.82 27.01 0.95
CA THR A 14 -26.76 27.45 -0.45
C THR A 14 -25.38 27.14 -1.06
N THR A 15 -25.22 27.46 -2.35
CA THR A 15 -23.91 27.38 -3.06
C THR A 15 -23.00 28.58 -2.78
N ALA A 16 -23.31 29.41 -1.78
CA ALA A 16 -22.49 30.58 -1.45
C ALA A 16 -21.18 30.17 -0.80
N ASP A 17 -20.09 30.82 -1.23
CA ASP A 17 -18.73 30.58 -0.76
C ASP A 17 -18.32 31.58 0.32
N PHE A 18 -17.44 31.15 1.22
CA PHE A 18 -16.68 32.04 2.07
C PHE A 18 -15.21 32.07 1.59
N ARG A 19 -14.70 33.28 1.29
CA ARG A 19 -13.39 33.47 0.69
C ARG A 19 -12.57 34.53 1.38
N VAL A 20 -11.27 34.24 1.56
CA VAL A 20 -10.26 35.19 2.01
C VAL A 20 -9.24 35.41 0.90
N GLU A 21 -8.99 36.65 0.55
CA GLU A 21 -8.09 37.04 -0.53
C GLU A 21 -6.81 37.70 0.03
N SER A 22 -5.72 37.64 -0.75
CA SER A 22 -4.54 38.48 -0.53
C SER A 22 -4.38 39.45 -1.70
N GLN A 23 -3.39 40.34 -1.61
CA GLN A 23 -3.12 41.34 -2.68
C GLN A 23 -2.89 40.69 -4.04
N SER A 24 -2.33 39.50 -4.11
CA SER A 24 -1.93 38.83 -5.35
C SER A 24 -2.60 37.47 -5.57
N HIS A 25 -3.47 37.04 -4.65
CA HIS A 25 -4.11 35.74 -4.74
C HIS A 25 -5.56 35.81 -4.25
N SER A 26 -6.51 35.50 -5.15
CA SER A 26 -7.96 35.62 -4.87
C SER A 26 -8.49 34.51 -3.96
N ASP A 27 -7.74 33.43 -3.74
CA ASP A 27 -8.22 32.21 -3.10
C ASP A 27 -7.24 31.68 -2.06
N MET A 28 -6.76 32.58 -1.17
CA MET A 28 -5.86 32.18 -0.08
C MET A 28 -6.51 31.19 0.89
N PHE A 29 -7.79 31.37 1.16
CA PHE A 29 -8.64 30.41 1.87
C PHE A 29 -10.05 30.46 1.31
N ASN A 30 -10.58 29.33 0.92
CA ASN A 30 -11.90 29.22 0.31
C ASN A 30 -12.70 28.09 0.93
N VAL A 31 -13.94 28.36 1.33
CA VAL A 31 -14.95 27.36 1.67
C VAL A 31 -15.97 27.38 0.54
N ASP A 32 -15.91 26.38 -0.33
CA ASP A 32 -16.83 26.21 -1.47
C ASP A 32 -18.11 25.52 -0.98
N GLY A 33 -19.19 26.31 -0.90
CA GLY A 33 -20.50 25.80 -0.47
C GLY A 33 -21.18 24.89 -1.49
N GLY A 34 -20.82 24.99 -2.78
CA GLY A 34 -21.36 24.15 -3.84
C GLY A 34 -20.60 22.81 -3.96
N GLY A 35 -19.27 22.85 -3.76
CA GLY A 35 -18.37 21.71 -3.92
C GLY A 35 -18.12 20.92 -2.64
N ASN A 36 -18.58 21.39 -1.46
CA ASN A 36 -18.27 20.80 -0.16
C ASN A 36 -16.75 20.70 0.11
N VAL A 37 -16.02 21.78 -0.12
CA VAL A 37 -14.56 21.83 -0.08
C VAL A 37 -14.06 22.98 0.77
N VAL A 38 -13.01 22.74 1.53
CA VAL A 38 -12.14 23.77 2.09
C VAL A 38 -10.82 23.76 1.34
N ALA A 39 -10.47 24.85 0.68
CA ALA A 39 -9.27 24.96 -0.15
C ALA A 39 -8.34 26.08 0.36
N ILE A 40 -7.04 25.90 0.14
CA ILE A 40 -5.99 26.86 0.45
C ILE A 40 -5.15 27.05 -0.81
N GLY A 41 -5.09 28.29 -1.30
CA GLY A 41 -4.33 28.63 -2.50
C GLY A 41 -4.93 28.11 -3.82
N LYS A 42 -6.22 27.79 -3.85
CA LYS A 42 -6.93 27.35 -5.09
C LYS A 42 -8.44 27.57 -5.04
N THR A 43 -9.06 27.64 -6.22
CA THR A 43 -10.48 27.99 -6.40
C THR A 43 -11.45 26.82 -6.37
N SER A 44 -11.01 25.57 -6.61
CA SER A 44 -11.94 24.47 -6.82
C SER A 44 -11.40 23.12 -6.37
N SER A 45 -12.35 22.21 -6.13
CA SER A 45 -12.14 20.80 -5.80
C SER A 45 -11.83 19.92 -7.00
N THR A 46 -11.83 20.46 -8.21
CA THR A 46 -11.55 19.64 -9.38
C THR A 46 -10.12 19.13 -9.28
N GLY A 47 -10.03 17.87 -8.91
CA GLY A 47 -8.81 17.10 -8.70
C GLY A 47 -8.01 16.84 -9.97
N GLY A 48 -7.89 17.83 -10.82
CA GLY A 48 -6.94 17.83 -11.91
C GLY A 48 -5.62 18.38 -11.38
N ALA A 49 -4.53 17.76 -11.72
CA ALA A 49 -3.16 18.09 -11.34
C ALA A 49 -2.69 19.47 -11.84
N ALA A 50 -3.56 20.39 -12.16
CA ALA A 50 -3.23 21.58 -12.93
C ALA A 50 -3.19 22.89 -12.12
N THR A 51 -3.35 22.88 -10.81
CA THR A 51 -3.25 24.09 -9.99
C THR A 51 -2.66 23.82 -8.62
N GLU A 52 -1.67 24.61 -8.23
CA GLU A 52 -1.06 24.60 -6.90
C GLU A 52 -2.11 24.78 -5.79
N GLY A 53 -1.84 24.21 -4.62
CA GLY A 53 -2.62 24.42 -3.42
C GLY A 53 -2.99 23.13 -2.71
N ALA A 54 -3.73 23.26 -1.61
CA ALA A 54 -4.25 22.14 -0.85
C ALA A 54 -5.76 22.27 -0.70
N TYR A 55 -6.45 21.13 -0.58
CA TYR A 55 -7.86 21.13 -0.22
C TYR A 55 -8.27 19.91 0.60
N PHE A 56 -9.33 20.11 1.41
CA PHE A 56 -10.07 19.06 2.08
C PHE A 56 -11.43 18.95 1.41
N ALA A 57 -11.79 17.78 0.91
CA ALA A 57 -13.06 17.56 0.24
C ALA A 57 -13.89 16.49 0.95
N HIS A 58 -15.19 16.70 1.01
CA HIS A 58 -16.18 15.72 1.42
C HIS A 58 -17.01 15.35 0.20
N GLY A 59 -16.73 14.21 -0.40
CA GLY A 59 -17.46 13.69 -1.54
C GLY A 59 -18.86 13.17 -1.19
N ALA A 60 -19.74 13.04 -2.17
CA ALA A 60 -21.10 12.55 -2.03
C ALA A 60 -21.19 11.12 -1.45
N SER A 61 -20.11 10.35 -1.50
CA SER A 61 -20.00 8.96 -1.00
C SER A 61 -19.31 8.85 0.36
N GLN A 62 -19.32 9.91 1.18
CA GLN A 62 -18.71 9.95 2.54
C GLN A 62 -17.18 9.78 2.56
N HIS A 63 -16.48 10.11 1.48
CA HIS A 63 -15.03 10.12 1.45
C HIS A 63 -14.49 11.50 1.85
N PHE A 64 -13.65 11.54 2.86
CA PHE A 64 -12.87 12.72 3.22
C PHE A 64 -11.42 12.51 2.79
N HIS A 65 -10.86 13.46 2.02
CA HIS A 65 -9.47 13.39 1.58
C HIS A 65 -8.79 14.75 1.63
N LEU A 66 -7.49 14.71 1.89
CA LEU A 66 -6.57 15.85 1.75
C LEU A 66 -5.76 15.68 0.48
N VAL A 67 -5.79 16.67 -0.38
CA VAL A 67 -4.93 16.75 -1.57
C VAL A 67 -4.01 17.96 -1.46
N ILE A 68 -2.71 17.76 -1.72
CA ILE A 68 -1.69 18.79 -1.77
C ILE A 68 -1.01 18.69 -3.14
N THR A 69 -1.07 19.76 -3.94
CA THR A 69 -0.44 19.84 -5.26
C THR A 69 0.64 20.91 -5.26
N ASN A 70 1.84 20.55 -5.69
CA ASN A 70 2.97 21.45 -5.89
C ASN A 70 3.40 21.37 -7.37
N GLU A 71 3.30 22.49 -8.09
CA GLU A 71 3.68 22.62 -9.50
C GLU A 71 5.09 23.19 -9.69
N ALA A 72 5.89 23.25 -8.62
CA ALA A 72 7.24 23.81 -8.71
C ALA A 72 8.08 23.07 -9.77
N THR A 73 8.62 23.81 -10.72
CA THR A 73 9.47 23.26 -11.80
C THR A 73 10.91 23.05 -11.37
N ASN A 74 11.30 23.50 -10.18
CA ASN A 74 12.63 23.30 -9.64
C ASN A 74 12.66 22.14 -8.63
N THR A 75 13.79 21.46 -8.51
CA THR A 75 13.96 20.21 -7.76
C THR A 75 14.08 20.40 -6.24
N GLY A 76 13.99 21.61 -5.72
CA GLY A 76 14.27 21.93 -4.31
C GLY A 76 13.06 21.97 -3.38
N HIS A 77 11.84 21.76 -3.86
CA HIS A 77 10.62 21.95 -3.08
C HIS A 77 9.80 20.67 -2.97
N ALA A 78 9.63 20.18 -1.75
CA ALA A 78 8.72 19.08 -1.47
C ALA A 78 7.28 19.61 -1.34
N ALA A 79 6.31 18.81 -1.80
CA ALA A 79 4.89 19.14 -1.67
C ALA A 79 4.41 19.07 -0.20
N LEU A 80 5.04 18.25 0.62
CA LEU A 80 4.70 18.08 2.03
C LEU A 80 5.97 17.99 2.87
N TYR A 81 6.05 18.88 3.88
CA TYR A 81 7.07 18.82 4.91
C TYR A 81 6.42 18.35 6.22
N ILE A 82 6.85 17.21 6.74
CA ILE A 82 6.47 16.72 8.05
C ILE A 82 7.69 16.82 8.94
N ASN A 83 7.62 17.69 9.98
CA ASN A 83 8.74 17.95 10.85
C ASN A 83 8.32 17.82 12.33
N ARG A 84 9.19 17.21 13.14
CA ARG A 84 9.09 17.15 14.59
C ARG A 84 10.42 17.57 15.20
N GLN A 85 10.42 18.70 15.89
CA GLN A 85 11.65 19.44 16.22
C GLN A 85 12.43 18.98 17.46
N SER A 86 11.88 18.18 18.34
CA SER A 86 12.49 18.14 19.69
C SER A 86 12.82 16.76 20.26
N VAL A 87 12.63 15.68 19.54
CA VAL A 87 12.88 14.32 20.07
C VAL A 87 13.31 13.37 18.96
N ASP A 88 14.47 12.73 19.14
CA ASP A 88 14.86 11.57 18.36
C ASP A 88 13.92 10.38 18.66
N ASN A 89 13.83 9.41 17.74
CA ASN A 89 12.92 8.28 17.82
C ASN A 89 11.43 8.68 17.79
N SER A 90 11.09 9.56 16.88
CA SER A 90 9.73 10.10 16.78
C SER A 90 8.97 9.56 15.60
N THR A 91 7.68 9.28 15.81
CA THR A 91 6.74 9.01 14.74
C THR A 91 6.38 10.30 14.02
N LEU A 92 6.53 10.30 12.69
CA LEU A 92 6.11 11.38 11.80
C LEU A 92 4.71 11.12 11.22
N VAL A 93 4.42 9.87 10.85
CA VAL A 93 3.13 9.46 10.29
C VAL A 93 2.74 8.11 10.88
N ASN A 94 1.50 7.97 11.32
CA ASN A 94 0.87 6.69 11.62
C ASN A 94 -0.13 6.33 10.53
N PHE A 95 -0.07 5.09 10.07
CA PHE A 95 -1.13 4.45 9.28
C PHE A 95 -1.98 3.63 10.21
N MET A 96 -3.29 3.91 10.24
CA MET A 96 -4.20 3.35 11.22
C MET A 96 -5.39 2.66 10.55
N HIS A 97 -5.86 1.58 11.15
CA HIS A 97 -7.10 0.90 10.81
C HIS A 97 -7.86 0.60 12.10
N ALA A 98 -9.15 1.00 12.16
CA ALA A 98 -10.01 0.79 13.33
C ALA A 98 -9.32 1.21 14.65
N ASP A 99 -8.73 2.40 14.68
CA ASP A 99 -8.02 3.00 15.81
C ASP A 99 -6.73 2.27 16.26
N SER A 100 -6.29 1.26 15.52
CA SER A 100 -5.00 0.57 15.72
C SER A 100 -3.95 1.08 14.75
N VAL A 101 -2.70 1.20 15.20
CA VAL A 101 -1.56 1.56 14.34
C VAL A 101 -1.06 0.30 13.61
N GLU A 102 -1.17 0.28 12.28
CA GLU A 102 -0.74 -0.83 11.44
C GLU A 102 0.67 -0.61 10.86
N GLY A 103 1.09 0.64 10.76
CA GLY A 103 2.41 1.00 10.29
C GLY A 103 2.72 2.46 10.57
N SER A 104 4.00 2.83 10.44
CA SER A 104 4.41 4.20 10.69
C SER A 104 5.64 4.60 9.90
N ILE A 105 5.81 5.91 9.70
CA ILE A 105 7.08 6.51 9.30
C ILE A 105 7.68 7.17 10.54
N THR A 106 8.90 6.78 10.90
CA THR A 106 9.61 7.31 12.07
C THR A 106 10.94 7.91 11.66
N VAL A 107 11.47 8.82 12.48
CA VAL A 107 12.81 9.40 12.33
C VAL A 107 13.63 9.19 13.60
N ASN A 108 14.91 8.84 13.40
CA ASN A 108 15.91 8.77 14.47
C ASN A 108 17.23 9.32 13.95
N GLY A 109 17.65 10.47 14.47
CA GLY A 109 18.80 11.19 13.93
C GLY A 109 18.63 11.50 12.45
N SER A 110 19.54 10.99 11.61
CA SER A 110 19.50 11.14 10.14
C SER A 110 18.79 10.01 9.41
N THR A 111 18.17 9.06 10.13
CA THR A 111 17.56 7.87 9.55
C THR A 111 16.04 7.96 9.57
N VAL A 112 15.42 7.75 8.41
CA VAL A 112 13.97 7.56 8.27
C VAL A 112 13.68 6.07 8.13
N SER A 113 12.74 5.56 8.93
CA SER A 113 12.31 4.16 8.89
C SER A 113 10.84 4.06 8.53
N TYR A 114 10.53 3.08 7.68
CA TYR A 114 9.17 2.67 7.33
C TYR A 114 8.86 1.39 8.10
N ASN A 115 8.01 1.49 9.10
CA ASN A 115 7.69 0.36 9.99
C ASN A 115 6.43 -0.36 9.51
N GLY A 116 6.43 -1.69 9.57
CA GLY A 116 5.35 -2.52 9.05
C GLY A 116 5.39 -2.73 7.54
N PHE A 117 6.54 -2.47 6.89
CA PHE A 117 6.68 -2.63 5.44
C PHE A 117 6.71 -4.12 5.03
N SER A 118 5.94 -4.43 3.99
CA SER A 118 6.04 -5.68 3.23
C SER A 118 5.91 -5.38 1.74
N GLY A 119 6.73 -6.04 0.91
CA GLY A 119 6.62 -5.97 -0.54
C GLY A 119 5.44 -6.84 -1.00
N ARG A 120 4.29 -6.22 -1.24
CA ARG A 120 3.05 -6.88 -1.67
C ARG A 120 2.72 -6.44 -3.09
N HIS A 121 2.41 -7.41 -3.95
CA HIS A 121 2.14 -7.18 -5.37
C HIS A 121 0.87 -7.93 -5.77
N GLU A 122 0.01 -7.30 -6.58
CA GLU A 122 -1.02 -8.03 -7.29
C GLU A 122 -0.34 -9.01 -8.26
N SER A 123 -0.90 -10.20 -8.39
CA SER A 123 -0.43 -11.20 -9.34
C SER A 123 -1.59 -12.06 -9.82
N SER A 124 -1.41 -12.76 -10.94
CA SER A 124 -2.39 -13.67 -11.49
C SER A 124 -1.73 -14.98 -11.93
N GLY A 125 -2.53 -15.95 -12.36
CA GLY A 125 -2.07 -17.24 -12.88
C GLY A 125 -2.38 -18.42 -11.99
N ILE A 126 -2.85 -18.21 -10.75
CA ILE A 126 -3.28 -19.29 -9.85
C ILE A 126 -4.76 -19.11 -9.43
N PRO A 127 -5.44 -20.21 -9.02
CA PRO A 127 -6.82 -20.15 -8.55
C PRO A 127 -7.00 -19.23 -7.34
N LEU A 128 -8.13 -18.51 -7.29
CA LEU A 128 -8.44 -17.58 -6.19
C LEU A 128 -8.68 -18.27 -4.84
N ASP A 129 -8.94 -19.56 -4.83
CA ASP A 129 -9.08 -20.38 -3.62
C ASP A 129 -7.73 -20.95 -3.11
N THR A 130 -6.61 -20.54 -3.72
CA THR A 130 -5.27 -20.95 -3.28
C THR A 130 -5.05 -20.54 -1.82
N PRO A 131 -4.69 -21.51 -0.94
CA PRO A 131 -4.56 -21.21 0.48
C PRO A 131 -3.48 -20.17 0.80
N LEU A 132 -3.75 -19.29 1.77
CA LEU A 132 -2.75 -18.34 2.25
C LEU A 132 -1.48 -19.05 2.74
N GLY A 133 -0.34 -18.44 2.48
CA GLY A 133 0.98 -19.01 2.78
C GLY A 133 1.52 -19.94 1.68
N THR A 134 0.76 -20.18 0.59
CA THR A 134 1.23 -21.00 -0.53
C THR A 134 2.37 -20.31 -1.26
N VAL A 135 3.46 -21.03 -1.46
CA VAL A 135 4.64 -20.58 -2.21
C VAL A 135 4.33 -20.54 -3.70
N VAL A 136 4.70 -19.44 -4.35
CA VAL A 136 4.48 -19.23 -5.77
C VAL A 136 5.78 -18.87 -6.49
N SER A 137 5.87 -19.25 -7.74
CA SER A 137 7.00 -18.99 -8.65
C SER A 137 6.53 -18.19 -9.85
N THR A 138 7.41 -17.37 -10.42
CA THR A 138 7.12 -16.68 -11.68
C THR A 138 7.07 -17.67 -12.83
N ILE A 139 6.18 -17.41 -13.78
CA ILE A 139 6.22 -18.01 -15.12
C ILE A 139 6.76 -16.98 -16.10
N ASP A 140 7.22 -17.42 -17.28
CA ASP A 140 7.78 -16.52 -18.30
C ASP A 140 6.66 -15.78 -19.07
N GLU A 141 5.77 -15.15 -18.30
CA GLU A 141 4.66 -14.34 -18.80
C GLU A 141 4.45 -13.12 -17.92
N LEU A 142 4.17 -11.99 -18.56
CA LEU A 142 3.75 -10.78 -17.86
C LEU A 142 2.24 -10.78 -17.64
N ASP A 143 1.82 -10.17 -16.53
CA ASP A 143 0.41 -9.93 -16.25
C ASP A 143 -0.19 -8.90 -17.20
N VAL A 144 -1.50 -8.83 -17.27
CA VAL A 144 -2.25 -7.84 -18.06
C VAL A 144 -3.18 -7.05 -17.15
N TYR A 145 -3.42 -5.80 -17.50
CA TYR A 145 -4.41 -4.98 -16.79
C TYR A 145 -5.79 -5.60 -16.95
N PRO A 146 -6.53 -5.83 -15.86
CA PRO A 146 -7.87 -6.39 -15.93
C PRO A 146 -8.84 -5.40 -16.59
N ASP A 147 -9.87 -5.94 -17.24
CA ASP A 147 -11.00 -5.14 -17.68
C ASP A 147 -11.95 -4.93 -16.50
N ARG A 148 -11.91 -3.72 -15.92
CA ARG A 148 -12.76 -3.31 -14.79
C ARG A 148 -14.01 -2.54 -15.22
N THR A 149 -14.55 -2.78 -16.41
CA THR A 149 -15.72 -2.04 -16.92
C THR A 149 -17.02 -2.36 -16.19
N THR A 150 -17.06 -3.34 -15.31
CA THR A 150 -18.28 -3.78 -14.63
C THR A 150 -18.23 -3.51 -13.12
N GLY A 151 -18.67 -2.33 -12.72
CA GLY A 151 -19.35 -2.15 -11.42
C GLY A 151 -18.50 -1.94 -10.17
N VAL A 152 -17.19 -1.92 -10.26
CA VAL A 152 -16.31 -1.53 -9.15
C VAL A 152 -15.69 -0.18 -9.50
N GLU A 153 -15.61 0.74 -8.53
CA GLU A 153 -14.90 2.02 -8.68
C GLU A 153 -13.41 1.75 -8.93
N GLY A 154 -13.09 1.26 -10.11
CA GLY A 154 -11.73 1.12 -10.60
C GLY A 154 -11.14 2.49 -10.91
N ASN A 155 -9.85 2.66 -10.64
CA ASN A 155 -9.12 3.84 -11.08
C ASN A 155 -9.34 4.01 -12.60
N ALA A 156 -9.73 5.20 -13.05
CA ALA A 156 -9.97 5.50 -14.46
C ALA A 156 -8.77 5.15 -15.39
N ILE A 157 -7.57 5.08 -14.82
CA ILE A 157 -6.34 4.66 -15.51
C ILE A 157 -6.37 3.16 -15.86
N ASP A 158 -6.89 2.31 -14.99
CA ASP A 158 -6.95 0.86 -15.24
C ASP A 158 -7.89 0.54 -16.41
N HIS A 159 -8.99 1.28 -16.53
CA HIS A 159 -9.91 1.15 -17.65
C HIS A 159 -9.25 1.48 -19.00
N LEU A 160 -8.40 2.51 -19.07
CA LEU A 160 -7.70 2.89 -20.30
C LEU A 160 -6.59 1.90 -20.69
N LYS A 161 -6.12 1.06 -19.76
CA LYS A 161 -5.05 0.09 -19.96
C LYS A 161 -5.56 -1.36 -20.07
N ALA A 162 -6.86 -1.59 -19.95
CA ALA A 162 -7.44 -2.93 -20.00
C ALA A 162 -6.88 -3.76 -21.18
N GLY A 163 -6.40 -4.97 -20.88
CA GLY A 163 -5.77 -5.86 -21.83
C GLY A 163 -4.34 -5.51 -22.27
N GLN A 164 -3.77 -4.39 -21.79
CA GLN A 164 -2.36 -4.07 -22.01
C GLN A 164 -1.47 -4.83 -21.02
N THR A 165 -0.26 -5.19 -21.46
CA THR A 165 0.72 -5.88 -20.63
C THR A 165 1.25 -4.97 -19.52
N ARG A 166 1.35 -5.52 -18.33
CA ARG A 166 1.97 -4.87 -17.15
C ARG A 166 3.45 -5.24 -17.11
N ALA A 167 4.31 -4.37 -17.62
CA ALA A 167 5.74 -4.64 -17.76
C ALA A 167 6.49 -4.92 -16.44
N ASP A 168 5.90 -4.55 -15.32
CA ASP A 168 6.45 -4.66 -13.96
C ASP A 168 5.77 -5.74 -13.09
N HIS A 169 4.86 -6.54 -13.68
CA HIS A 169 4.10 -7.58 -12.96
C HIS A 169 4.20 -8.91 -13.71
N ALA A 170 4.87 -9.88 -13.09
CA ALA A 170 4.92 -11.24 -13.58
C ALA A 170 3.65 -12.02 -13.15
N LYS A 171 3.19 -12.92 -14.03
CA LYS A 171 2.27 -13.97 -13.60
C LYS A 171 3.00 -15.01 -12.78
N VAL A 172 2.25 -15.68 -11.92
CA VAL A 172 2.77 -16.73 -11.05
C VAL A 172 2.03 -18.05 -11.21
N GLU A 173 2.70 -19.12 -10.84
CA GLU A 173 2.10 -20.43 -10.61
C GLU A 173 2.39 -20.90 -9.19
N VAL A 174 1.63 -21.87 -8.70
CA VAL A 174 2.00 -22.56 -7.45
C VAL A 174 3.35 -23.23 -7.68
N SER A 175 4.34 -22.95 -6.81
CA SER A 175 5.68 -23.50 -6.96
C SER A 175 5.63 -25.03 -6.98
N ASN A 176 6.06 -25.62 -8.10
CA ASN A 176 5.90 -27.05 -8.41
C ASN A 176 7.22 -27.82 -8.50
N SER A 177 8.35 -27.16 -8.17
CA SER A 177 9.69 -27.73 -8.23
C SER A 177 10.41 -27.61 -6.90
N VAL A 178 11.10 -28.66 -6.49
CA VAL A 178 11.92 -28.64 -5.26
C VAL A 178 13.13 -27.73 -5.44
N GLY A 179 13.31 -26.77 -4.53
CA GLY A 179 14.43 -25.82 -4.60
C GLY A 179 14.35 -24.91 -5.82
N ASP A 180 13.15 -24.55 -6.22
CA ASP A 180 12.86 -23.69 -7.36
C ASP A 180 13.53 -22.31 -7.21
N SER A 181 14.34 -21.93 -8.20
CA SER A 181 15.02 -20.63 -8.24
C SER A 181 14.15 -19.49 -8.77
N CYS A 182 12.95 -19.80 -9.29
CA CYS A 182 11.97 -18.84 -9.78
C CYS A 182 10.96 -18.45 -8.71
N VAL A 183 11.15 -18.87 -7.43
CA VAL A 183 10.24 -18.49 -6.35
C VAL A 183 10.16 -16.97 -6.26
N TYR A 184 8.94 -16.46 -6.31
CA TYR A 184 8.63 -15.04 -6.29
C TYR A 184 8.12 -14.56 -4.92
N GLY A 185 7.47 -15.45 -4.19
CA GLY A 185 6.89 -15.11 -2.89
C GLY A 185 5.87 -16.13 -2.41
N TYR A 186 4.92 -15.67 -1.63
CA TYR A 186 3.82 -16.50 -1.15
C TYR A 186 2.50 -15.73 -1.24
N VAL A 187 1.39 -16.45 -1.35
CA VAL A 187 0.03 -15.89 -1.32
C VAL A 187 -0.24 -15.34 0.09
N SER A 188 -0.31 -14.03 0.24
CA SER A 188 -0.47 -13.39 1.54
C SER A 188 -1.89 -12.93 1.82
N ASP A 189 -2.66 -12.65 0.77
CA ASP A 189 -4.01 -12.11 0.90
C ASP A 189 -4.72 -12.14 -0.45
N PHE A 190 -5.99 -11.71 -0.42
CA PHE A 190 -6.77 -11.31 -1.59
C PHE A 190 -7.19 -9.87 -1.37
N ASP A 191 -7.17 -9.04 -2.42
CA ASP A 191 -7.68 -7.68 -2.31
C ASP A 191 -9.22 -7.65 -2.22
N GLY A 192 -9.79 -6.45 -2.05
CA GLY A 192 -11.24 -6.27 -1.98
C GLY A 192 -12.01 -6.70 -3.25
N ASP A 193 -11.32 -6.80 -4.38
CA ASP A 193 -11.83 -7.28 -5.66
C ASP A 193 -11.60 -8.79 -5.85
N GLY A 194 -11.04 -9.49 -4.86
CA GLY A 194 -10.72 -10.92 -4.91
C GLY A 194 -9.47 -11.26 -5.71
N LYS A 195 -8.60 -10.28 -6.00
CA LYS A 195 -7.33 -10.54 -6.66
C LYS A 195 -6.31 -11.11 -5.70
N LEU A 196 -5.42 -11.93 -6.26
CA LEU A 196 -4.32 -12.50 -5.53
C LEU A 196 -3.27 -11.45 -5.16
N ILE A 197 -2.88 -11.43 -3.90
CA ILE A 197 -1.77 -10.63 -3.40
C ILE A 197 -0.62 -11.56 -3.00
N VAL A 198 0.54 -11.34 -3.62
CA VAL A 198 1.78 -12.05 -3.31
C VAL A 198 2.70 -11.15 -2.51
N THR A 199 3.27 -11.67 -1.43
CA THR A 199 4.32 -11.00 -0.67
C THR A 199 5.68 -11.62 -1.00
N SER A 200 6.62 -10.79 -1.45
CA SER A 200 7.97 -11.22 -1.83
C SER A 200 9.04 -10.83 -0.83
N VAL A 201 8.86 -9.72 -0.09
CA VAL A 201 9.87 -9.16 0.83
C VAL A 201 9.22 -8.73 2.13
N GLY A 202 9.92 -8.86 3.24
CA GLY A 202 9.49 -8.41 4.56
C GLY A 202 9.15 -9.57 5.49
N ILE A 203 8.25 -9.35 6.44
CA ILE A 203 7.81 -10.39 7.37
C ILE A 203 6.59 -11.11 6.80
N GLY A 204 6.56 -12.43 6.89
CA GLY A 204 5.47 -13.22 6.37
C GLY A 204 5.22 -14.52 7.09
N SER A 205 4.17 -15.23 6.66
CA SER A 205 3.83 -16.57 7.13
C SER A 205 3.67 -17.50 5.95
N ILE A 206 4.55 -18.48 5.83
CA ILE A 206 4.60 -19.44 4.72
C ILE A 206 4.09 -20.80 5.19
N ARG A 207 3.46 -21.55 4.30
CA ARG A 207 3.12 -22.97 4.51
C ARG A 207 4.39 -23.80 4.40
N VAL A 208 4.80 -24.44 5.50
CA VAL A 208 6.02 -25.25 5.57
C VAL A 208 5.65 -26.71 5.90
N THR A 209 6.24 -27.65 5.16
CA THR A 209 6.20 -29.08 5.41
C THR A 209 7.47 -29.50 6.16
N GLY A 210 7.35 -30.39 7.15
CA GLY A 210 8.48 -30.83 7.99
C GLY A 210 8.74 -29.90 9.16
N ALA A 211 9.44 -30.37 10.18
CA ALA A 211 9.85 -29.57 11.32
C ALA A 211 10.86 -28.50 10.89
N CYS A 212 10.84 -27.35 11.56
CA CYS A 212 11.80 -26.27 11.33
C CYS A 212 12.20 -25.59 12.65
N SER A 213 13.40 -25.07 12.70
CA SER A 213 13.98 -24.36 13.83
C SER A 213 14.13 -22.88 13.52
N LYS A 214 14.20 -22.05 14.56
CA LYS A 214 14.58 -20.65 14.42
C LYS A 214 15.94 -20.54 13.71
N GLY A 215 15.99 -19.75 12.65
CA GLY A 215 17.19 -19.51 11.87
C GLY A 215 17.32 -20.37 10.62
N ASP A 216 16.51 -21.43 10.45
CA ASP A 216 16.52 -22.24 9.24
C ASP A 216 16.16 -21.41 8.02
N LEU A 217 16.87 -21.63 6.92
CA LEU A 217 16.50 -21.13 5.59
C LEU A 217 15.45 -22.04 4.97
N LEU A 218 14.56 -21.46 4.19
CA LEU A 218 13.47 -22.17 3.52
C LEU A 218 13.64 -22.15 2.00
N GLU A 219 13.31 -23.27 1.36
CA GLU A 219 13.23 -23.42 -0.09
C GLU A 219 11.90 -24.06 -0.49
N SER A 220 11.50 -23.98 -1.76
CA SER A 220 10.30 -24.66 -2.25
C SER A 220 10.39 -26.17 -2.06
N ASN A 221 9.30 -26.78 -1.59
CA ASN A 221 9.12 -28.24 -1.50
C ASN A 221 8.55 -28.84 -2.78
N GLY A 222 8.16 -28.00 -3.78
CA GLY A 222 7.61 -28.44 -5.05
C GLY A 222 6.12 -28.78 -5.06
N ASP A 223 5.40 -28.40 -4.01
CA ASP A 223 3.95 -28.65 -3.86
C ASP A 223 3.20 -27.42 -3.33
N GLY A 224 3.75 -26.23 -3.54
CA GLY A 224 3.22 -24.99 -3.00
C GLY A 224 3.52 -24.78 -1.51
N THR A 225 4.25 -25.70 -0.87
CA THR A 225 4.79 -25.49 0.48
C THR A 225 6.30 -25.25 0.41
N ALA A 226 6.85 -24.69 1.48
CA ALA A 226 8.28 -24.64 1.69
C ALA A 226 8.75 -25.81 2.58
N LYS A 227 10.04 -26.07 2.54
CA LYS A 227 10.76 -26.96 3.47
C LYS A 227 12.06 -26.30 3.91
N VAL A 228 12.69 -26.83 4.94
CA VAL A 228 14.03 -26.40 5.37
C VAL A 228 15.02 -26.69 4.25
N GLN A 229 15.80 -25.66 3.89
CA GLN A 229 16.89 -25.76 2.94
C GLN A 229 18.03 -26.61 3.55
N SER A 230 18.73 -27.36 2.72
CA SER A 230 19.76 -28.30 3.21
C SER A 230 21.08 -27.63 3.63
N ASP A 231 21.29 -26.39 3.29
CA ASP A 231 22.46 -25.60 3.65
C ASP A 231 22.06 -24.22 4.23
N ASP A 232 22.98 -23.51 4.85
CA ASP A 232 22.80 -22.22 5.51
C ASP A 232 23.22 -21.01 4.65
N ILE A 233 23.34 -21.21 3.32
CA ILE A 233 23.75 -20.17 2.38
C ILE A 233 22.52 -19.64 1.65
N VAL A 234 22.31 -18.30 1.68
CA VAL A 234 21.26 -17.65 0.90
C VAL A 234 21.59 -17.78 -0.59
N ARG A 235 20.66 -18.34 -1.36
CA ARG A 235 20.76 -18.59 -2.80
C ARG A 235 19.53 -18.05 -3.51
N SER A 236 19.51 -18.09 -4.85
CA SER A 236 18.35 -17.72 -5.66
C SER A 236 17.07 -18.52 -5.34
N LYS A 237 17.20 -19.71 -4.77
CA LYS A 237 16.08 -20.55 -4.33
C LYS A 237 15.62 -20.31 -2.88
N THR A 238 16.33 -19.46 -2.13
CA THR A 238 16.02 -19.19 -0.73
C THR A 238 14.81 -18.28 -0.62
N ILE A 239 13.73 -18.78 -0.02
CA ILE A 239 12.48 -18.03 0.16
C ILE A 239 12.58 -17.06 1.34
N GLY A 240 13.15 -17.53 2.44
CA GLY A 240 13.22 -16.75 3.68
C GLY A 240 13.90 -17.50 4.82
N LYS A 241 13.90 -16.85 5.97
CA LYS A 241 14.50 -17.38 7.21
C LYS A 241 13.46 -17.47 8.32
N VAL A 242 13.35 -18.63 8.94
CA VAL A 242 12.43 -18.90 10.03
C VAL A 242 12.73 -18.01 11.24
N THR A 243 11.71 -17.27 11.72
CA THR A 243 11.83 -16.43 12.92
C THR A 243 11.46 -17.17 14.19
N ILE A 244 10.48 -18.07 14.12
CA ILE A 244 10.02 -18.89 15.25
C ILE A 244 9.91 -20.34 14.76
N GLY A 245 10.63 -21.25 15.43
CA GLY A 245 10.63 -22.68 15.10
C GLY A 245 9.28 -23.34 15.36
N ASN A 246 9.01 -24.43 14.63
CA ASN A 246 7.82 -25.26 14.77
C ASN A 246 8.16 -26.72 14.52
N SER A 247 7.97 -27.57 15.53
CA SER A 247 8.32 -28.99 15.50
C SER A 247 7.26 -29.89 14.83
N ASN A 248 6.11 -29.35 14.44
CA ASN A 248 5.11 -30.12 13.71
C ASN A 248 5.68 -30.53 12.34
N THR A 249 5.54 -31.81 11.98
CA THR A 249 6.04 -32.37 10.73
C THR A 249 5.06 -32.23 9.55
N GLY A 250 3.78 -32.00 9.84
CA GLY A 250 2.78 -31.70 8.80
C GLY A 250 2.88 -30.29 8.24
N VAL A 251 2.01 -29.97 7.29
CA VAL A 251 1.90 -28.61 6.73
C VAL A 251 1.36 -27.64 7.79
N LYS A 252 2.06 -26.54 8.01
CA LYS A 252 1.65 -25.47 8.94
C LYS A 252 2.16 -24.12 8.46
N LEU A 253 1.58 -23.04 8.98
CA LEU A 253 2.10 -21.68 8.79
C LEU A 253 3.31 -21.45 9.71
N VAL A 254 4.38 -20.91 9.16
CA VAL A 254 5.62 -20.56 9.85
C VAL A 254 5.97 -19.11 9.59
N SER A 255 6.20 -18.36 10.65
CA SER A 255 6.68 -16.97 10.56
C SER A 255 8.12 -16.93 10.07
N CYS A 256 8.39 -16.06 9.09
CA CYS A 256 9.71 -15.91 8.48
C CYS A 256 9.97 -14.48 8.02
N VAL A 257 11.25 -14.18 7.81
CA VAL A 257 11.70 -13.01 7.03
C VAL A 257 11.91 -13.47 5.61
N MET A 258 11.25 -12.79 4.66
CA MET A 258 11.28 -13.12 3.23
C MET A 258 12.50 -12.53 2.55
N TYR A 259 13.08 -13.30 1.65
CA TYR A 259 14.23 -12.91 0.81
C TYR A 259 13.96 -13.03 -0.68
N CYS A 260 12.73 -13.36 -1.08
CA CYS A 260 12.39 -13.49 -2.50
C CYS A 260 12.57 -12.14 -3.22
N GLY A 261 13.48 -12.09 -4.13
CA GLY A 261 13.81 -10.91 -4.91
C GLY A 261 15.27 -10.89 -5.34
#